data_f7d1d820a7a7f6845c7a18ddc3ffdabd
#
_entry.id   f7d1d820a7a7f6845c7a18ddc3ffdabd
#
_cell.length_a   1.000
_cell.length_b   1.000
_cell.length_c   1.000
_cell.angle_alpha   90.00
_cell.angle_beta   90.00
_cell.angle_gamma   90.00
#
_symmetry.space_group_name_H-M   'P 1'
#
loop_
_entity.id
_entity.type
_entity.pdbx_description
1 polymer ?
#
loop_
_entity_poly.entity_id
_entity_poly.type
_entity_poly.pdbx_seq_one_letter_code
_entity_poly.pdbx_strand_id
1 'polypeptide(L)'
;MGREEQEMDKLQYVMDLMHKHFGCSTNSDDYATESILLFRDELDVNLLPDFFDEIYTEKEVLVQYFAVEEYIAYIITDVEDQKWRILGVIEGPKLVYYQKFD
;
A
#
# COMPACT_ATOMS: atom_id res chain seq x y z
N MET A 1 12.87 -19.42 1.16
CA MET A 1 12.34 -18.07 1.04
C MET A 1 10.84 -18.17 0.99
N GLY A 2 10.19 -17.69 1.98
CA GLY A 2 8.78 -17.82 2.09
C GLY A 2 8.03 -16.52 1.95
N ARG A 3 6.72 -16.60 2.02
CA ARG A 3 5.84 -15.43 2.02
C ARG A 3 6.15 -14.47 3.15
N GLU A 4 6.59 -14.99 4.27
CA GLU A 4 6.91 -14.19 5.45
C GLU A 4 7.99 -13.17 5.17
N GLU A 5 9.00 -13.55 4.38
CA GLU A 5 10.07 -12.62 4.01
C GLU A 5 9.55 -11.49 3.13
N GLN A 6 8.65 -11.80 2.19
CA GLN A 6 8.04 -10.79 1.33
C GLN A 6 7.18 -9.81 2.13
N GLU A 7 6.43 -10.31 3.11
CA GLU A 7 5.62 -9.46 3.98
C GLU A 7 6.49 -8.58 4.87
N MET A 8 7.57 -9.14 5.40
CA MET A 8 8.55 -8.40 6.19
C MET A 8 9.19 -7.28 5.35
N ASP A 9 9.51 -7.59 4.09
CA ASP A 9 10.09 -6.61 3.18
C ASP A 9 9.14 -5.47 2.90
N LYS A 10 7.85 -5.75 2.73
CA LYS A 10 6.84 -4.72 2.53
C LYS A 10 6.72 -3.82 3.75
N LEU A 11 6.63 -4.41 4.93
CA LEU A 11 6.53 -3.63 6.17
C LEU A 11 7.77 -2.77 6.36
N GLN A 12 8.95 -3.33 6.16
CA GLN A 12 10.19 -2.58 6.29
C GLN A 12 10.23 -1.42 5.31
N TYR A 13 9.85 -1.66 4.06
CA TYR A 13 9.80 -0.62 3.04
C TYR A 13 8.85 0.52 3.46
N VAL A 14 7.65 0.16 3.92
CA VAL A 14 6.66 1.13 4.37
C VAL A 14 7.16 1.92 5.58
N MET A 15 7.75 1.25 6.57
CA MET A 15 8.28 1.93 7.75
C MET A 15 9.36 2.94 7.38
N ASP A 16 10.29 2.56 6.51
CA ASP A 16 11.36 3.44 6.08
C ASP A 16 10.79 4.67 5.34
N LEU A 17 9.83 4.44 4.48
CA LEU A 17 9.18 5.51 3.73
C LEU A 17 8.40 6.44 4.64
N MET A 18 7.62 5.89 5.55
CA MET A 18 6.80 6.67 6.48
C MET A 18 7.66 7.48 7.44
N HIS A 19 8.77 6.91 7.89
CA HIS A 19 9.72 7.65 8.71
C HIS A 19 10.37 8.80 7.93
N LYS A 20 10.80 8.50 6.72
CA LYS A 20 11.50 9.48 5.88
C LYS A 20 10.62 10.65 5.48
N HIS A 21 9.39 10.38 5.07
CA HIS A 21 8.51 11.40 4.50
C HIS A 21 7.56 12.04 5.52
N PHE A 22 7.21 11.32 6.57
CA PHE A 22 6.18 11.77 7.52
C PHE A 22 6.64 11.78 8.98
N GLY A 23 7.87 11.34 9.24
CA GLY A 23 8.40 11.28 10.60
C GLY A 23 7.74 10.25 11.50
N CYS A 24 7.11 9.23 10.92
CA CYS A 24 6.44 8.19 11.68
C CYS A 24 7.43 7.23 12.35
N SER A 25 6.90 6.43 13.28
CA SER A 25 7.68 5.43 14.01
C SER A 25 8.40 4.45 13.09
N THR A 26 9.56 3.96 13.52
CA THR A 26 10.27 2.86 12.87
C THR A 26 10.08 1.53 13.61
N ASN A 27 9.22 1.51 14.61
CA ASN A 27 8.92 0.29 15.38
C ASN A 27 7.74 -0.43 14.74
N SER A 28 7.96 -1.68 14.34
CA SER A 28 6.92 -2.49 13.69
C SER A 28 5.68 -2.67 14.56
N ASP A 29 5.81 -2.65 15.87
CA ASP A 29 4.69 -2.80 16.79
C ASP A 29 3.70 -1.64 16.70
N ASP A 30 4.12 -0.50 16.17
CA ASP A 30 3.27 0.68 16.01
C ASP A 30 2.43 0.62 14.73
N TYR A 31 2.63 -0.41 13.91
CA TYR A 31 1.94 -0.56 12.64
C TYR A 31 0.90 -1.68 12.71
N ALA A 32 -0.35 -1.36 12.38
CA ALA A 32 -1.40 -2.35 12.20
C ALA A 32 -1.43 -2.71 10.72
N THR A 33 -1.37 -4.01 10.41
CA THR A 33 -1.32 -4.47 9.02
C THR A 33 -2.51 -5.36 8.69
N GLU A 34 -2.98 -5.26 7.45
CA GLU A 34 -4.08 -6.08 6.97
C GLU A 34 -3.94 -6.29 5.46
N SER A 35 -4.26 -7.48 4.99
CA SER A 35 -4.31 -7.80 3.56
C SER A 35 -5.73 -8.14 3.17
N ILE A 36 -6.19 -7.59 2.05
CA ILE A 36 -7.55 -7.85 1.58
C ILE A 36 -7.55 -7.98 0.07
N LEU A 37 -8.33 -8.94 -0.42
CA LEU A 37 -8.56 -9.13 -1.84
C LEU A 37 -9.88 -8.44 -2.19
N LEU A 38 -9.83 -7.50 -3.10
CA LEU A 38 -11.00 -6.72 -3.51
C LEU A 38 -11.20 -6.82 -5.00
N PHE A 39 -12.44 -6.57 -5.44
CA PHE A 39 -12.67 -6.26 -6.84
C PHE A 39 -12.26 -4.82 -7.09
N ARG A 40 -11.75 -4.56 -8.29
CA ARG A 40 -11.29 -3.22 -8.66
C ARG A 40 -12.37 -2.16 -8.46
N ASP A 41 -13.63 -2.52 -8.69
CA ASP A 41 -14.78 -1.63 -8.54
C ASP A 41 -15.03 -1.20 -7.10
N GLU A 42 -14.51 -1.96 -6.13
CA GLU A 42 -14.68 -1.66 -4.72
C GLU A 42 -13.68 -0.63 -4.20
N LEU A 43 -12.68 -0.29 -5.01
CA LEU A 43 -11.67 0.69 -4.59
C LEU A 43 -12.24 2.10 -4.66
N ASP A 44 -11.88 2.92 -3.68
CA ASP A 44 -12.24 4.33 -3.66
C ASP A 44 -11.31 5.10 -4.59
N VAL A 45 -11.83 5.56 -5.72
CA VAL A 45 -11.02 6.24 -6.74
C VAL A 45 -10.38 7.53 -6.22
N ASN A 46 -10.97 8.13 -5.17
CA ASN A 46 -10.41 9.36 -4.58
C ASN A 46 -9.13 9.10 -3.80
N LEU A 47 -8.87 7.85 -3.44
CA LEU A 47 -7.69 7.45 -2.69
C LEU A 47 -6.62 6.82 -3.57
N LEU A 48 -6.81 6.85 -4.88
CA LEU A 48 -5.89 6.29 -5.86
C LEU A 48 -5.31 7.39 -6.75
N PRO A 49 -4.07 7.21 -7.24
CA PRO A 49 -3.54 8.14 -8.24
C PRO A 49 -4.38 8.14 -9.51
N ASP A 50 -4.42 9.27 -10.20
CA ASP A 50 -5.22 9.43 -11.41
C ASP A 50 -4.89 8.41 -12.51
N PHE A 51 -3.63 7.97 -12.56
CA PHE A 51 -3.17 7.04 -13.58
C PHE A 51 -3.43 5.57 -13.23
N PHE A 52 -4.09 5.27 -12.12
CA PHE A 52 -4.28 3.89 -11.67
C PHE A 52 -4.93 3.01 -12.74
N ASP A 53 -5.98 3.52 -13.37
CA ASP A 53 -6.72 2.76 -14.40
C ASP A 53 -5.87 2.46 -15.64
N GLU A 54 -4.83 3.23 -15.87
CA GLU A 54 -3.94 3.03 -17.01
C GLU A 54 -2.95 1.91 -16.77
N ILE A 55 -2.54 1.71 -15.53
CA ILE A 55 -1.50 0.73 -15.20
C ILE A 55 -2.04 -0.56 -14.58
N TYR A 56 -3.28 -0.56 -14.15
CA TYR A 56 -3.90 -1.73 -13.52
C TYR A 56 -5.25 -2.03 -14.16
N THR A 57 -5.32 -3.11 -14.92
CA THR A 57 -6.51 -3.49 -15.69
C THR A 57 -7.18 -4.77 -15.20
N GLU A 58 -6.60 -5.44 -14.20
CA GLU A 58 -7.16 -6.66 -13.66
C GLU A 58 -8.44 -6.38 -12.88
N LYS A 59 -9.33 -7.37 -12.82
CA LYS A 59 -10.60 -7.23 -12.10
C LYS A 59 -10.43 -7.28 -10.60
N GLU A 60 -9.43 -8.01 -10.12
CA GLU A 60 -9.16 -8.18 -8.70
C GLU A 60 -7.85 -7.53 -8.32
N VAL A 61 -7.79 -6.98 -7.11
CA VAL A 61 -6.59 -6.37 -6.58
C VAL A 61 -6.32 -6.91 -5.18
N LEU A 62 -5.05 -7.13 -4.89
CA LEU A 62 -4.61 -7.44 -3.54
C LEU A 62 -4.09 -6.15 -2.91
N VAL A 63 -4.70 -5.73 -1.82
CA VAL A 63 -4.31 -4.50 -1.14
C VAL A 63 -3.82 -4.85 0.26
N GLN A 64 -2.62 -4.39 0.59
CA GLN A 64 -2.11 -4.46 1.95
C GLN A 64 -2.13 -3.08 2.56
N TYR A 65 -2.67 -3.00 3.77
CA TYR A 65 -2.78 -1.75 4.52
C TYR A 65 -1.82 -1.76 5.70
N PHE A 66 -1.25 -0.58 5.98
CA PHE A 66 -0.32 -0.38 7.09
C PHE A 66 -0.75 0.90 7.78
N ALA A 67 -1.43 0.78 8.91
CA ALA A 67 -1.91 1.94 9.66
C ALA A 67 -0.92 2.32 10.74
N VAL A 68 -0.52 3.57 10.78
CA VAL A 68 0.39 4.11 11.77
C VAL A 68 0.01 5.56 12.04
N GLU A 69 -0.16 5.92 13.31
CA GLU A 69 -0.54 7.27 13.71
C GLU A 69 -1.80 7.71 12.95
N GLU A 70 -1.78 8.85 12.28
CA GLU A 70 -2.91 9.38 11.52
C GLU A 70 -2.92 8.94 10.05
N TYR A 71 -1.96 8.09 9.66
CA TYR A 71 -1.76 7.69 8.26
C TYR A 71 -2.16 6.25 8.01
N ILE A 72 -2.57 5.98 6.78
CA ILE A 72 -2.71 4.63 6.27
C ILE A 72 -1.92 4.55 4.98
N ALA A 73 -0.91 3.69 4.97
CA ALA A 73 -0.19 3.37 3.74
C ALA A 73 -0.80 2.11 3.14
N TYR A 74 -0.88 2.04 1.82
CA TYR A 74 -1.35 0.83 1.16
C TYR A 74 -0.40 0.47 0.02
N ILE A 75 -0.31 -0.83 -0.25
CA ILE A 75 0.40 -1.35 -1.41
C ILE A 75 -0.59 -2.16 -2.23
N ILE A 76 -0.73 -1.81 -3.50
CA ILE A 76 -1.52 -2.58 -4.45
C ILE A 76 -0.59 -3.52 -5.18
N THR A 77 -0.92 -4.80 -5.11
CA THR A 77 -0.11 -5.89 -5.66
C THR A 77 -0.93 -6.63 -6.71
N ASP A 78 -0.28 -6.99 -7.79
CA ASP A 78 -0.89 -7.81 -8.83
C ASP A 78 -1.20 -9.19 -8.25
N VAL A 79 -2.42 -9.68 -8.48
CA VAL A 79 -2.88 -10.94 -7.91
C VAL A 79 -2.10 -12.13 -8.49
N GLU A 80 -1.78 -12.09 -9.77
CA GLU A 80 -1.14 -13.21 -10.45
C GLU A 80 0.36 -13.31 -10.20
N ASP A 81 1.08 -12.24 -10.45
CA ASP A 81 2.55 -12.26 -10.35
C ASP A 81 3.06 -11.66 -9.04
N GLN A 82 2.17 -11.12 -8.21
CA GLN A 82 2.46 -10.54 -6.91
C GLN A 82 3.46 -9.38 -6.95
N LYS A 83 3.56 -8.72 -8.08
CA LYS A 83 4.37 -7.50 -8.19
C LYS A 83 3.68 -6.33 -7.56
N TRP A 84 4.45 -5.52 -6.86
CA TRP A 84 3.97 -4.26 -6.32
C TRP A 84 3.72 -3.30 -7.48
N ARG A 85 2.54 -2.71 -7.51
CA ARG A 85 2.17 -1.78 -8.58
C ARG A 85 2.16 -0.35 -8.12
N ILE A 86 1.54 -0.09 -6.97
CA ILE A 86 1.40 1.25 -6.41
C ILE A 86 1.52 1.17 -4.90
N LEU A 87 2.16 2.18 -4.33
CA LEU A 87 2.09 2.47 -2.90
C LEU A 87 1.46 3.84 -2.75
N GLY A 88 0.48 3.96 -1.88
CA GLY A 88 -0.15 5.23 -1.57
C GLY A 88 -0.18 5.46 -0.08
N VAL A 89 -0.22 6.72 0.33
CA VAL A 89 -0.38 7.10 1.74
C VAL A 89 -1.56 8.04 1.85
N ILE A 90 -2.45 7.73 2.77
CA ILE A 90 -3.68 8.46 3.02
C ILE A 90 -3.61 9.11 4.40
N GLU A 91 -4.00 10.36 4.47
CA GLU A 91 -4.21 11.07 5.73
C GLU A 91 -5.66 11.54 5.76
N GLY A 92 -6.48 10.93 6.63
CA GLY A 92 -7.91 11.17 6.62
C GLY A 92 -8.52 10.73 5.28
N PRO A 93 -9.31 11.58 4.62
CA PRO A 93 -9.93 11.23 3.34
C PRO A 93 -9.06 11.59 2.14
N LYS A 94 -7.77 11.86 2.33
CA LYS A 94 -6.94 12.48 1.30
C LYS A 94 -5.69 11.66 1.02
N LEU A 95 -5.43 11.41 -0.27
CA LEU A 95 -4.18 10.83 -0.74
C LEU A 95 -3.09 11.91 -0.67
N VAL A 96 -2.05 11.67 0.17
CA VAL A 96 -1.00 12.66 0.40
C VAL A 96 0.34 12.27 -0.23
N TYR A 97 0.48 11.01 -0.66
CA TYR A 97 1.71 10.52 -1.29
C TYR A 97 1.40 9.30 -2.11
N TYR A 98 2.09 9.14 -3.23
CA TYR A 98 1.99 7.90 -3.99
C TYR A 98 3.31 7.62 -4.71
N GLN A 99 3.52 6.35 -5.02
CA GLN A 99 4.69 5.88 -5.73
C GLN A 99 4.28 4.75 -6.67
N LYS A 100 4.75 4.83 -7.89
CA LYS A 100 4.52 3.81 -8.91
C LYS A 100 5.72 2.87 -8.97
N PHE A 101 5.46 1.58 -9.06
CA PHE A 101 6.51 0.57 -9.25
C PHE A 101 6.44 0.04 -10.67
N ASP A 102 7.60 -0.14 -11.27
CA ASP A 102 7.71 -0.68 -12.63
C ASP A 102 7.86 -2.20 -12.64
#